data_d7eaf071a634f4061b02747ad478693d
#
_entry.id   d7eaf071a634f4061b02747ad478693d
#
_cell.length_a   1.000
_cell.length_b   1.000
_cell.length_c   1.000
_cell.angle_alpha   90.00
_cell.angle_beta   90.00
_cell.angle_gamma   90.00
#
_symmetry.space_group_name_H-M   'P 1'
#
loop_
_entity.id
_entity.type
_entity.pdbx_description
1 polymer ?
#
loop_
_entity_poly.entity_id
_entity_poly.type
_entity_poly.pdbx_seq_one_letter_code
_entity_poly.pdbx_strand_id
1 'polypeptide(L)'
;MVDRAVAEYGRLDMAFNNAGIQVPPSDAADEPIENFERVTAVNQRGVWACMKHELRVMRDQGSGAIVNCSSLGGLVGLPQRAAYHGTKHAVLGMTKSAGVEYAPRGIRINAVCPGTIDTPMVADMLEGQADAMAEIMKEQSIGRLGRAEEVAAAVLWLCSSGASFVIGVGLPVDGGFTAH
;
A
#
# COMPACT_ATOMS: atom_id res chain seq x y z
N MET A 1 -16.61 -4.53 9.34
CA MET A 1 -15.78 -5.62 8.77
C MET A 1 -14.99 -6.31 9.87
N VAL A 2 -14.11 -5.64 10.61
CA VAL A 2 -13.30 -6.22 11.71
C VAL A 2 -14.16 -6.94 12.74
N ASP A 3 -15.16 -6.29 13.32
CA ASP A 3 -16.06 -6.90 14.33
C ASP A 3 -16.73 -8.19 13.82
N ARG A 4 -17.08 -8.23 12.50
CA ARG A 4 -17.65 -9.42 11.91
C ARG A 4 -16.63 -10.56 11.80
N ALA A 5 -15.37 -10.26 11.43
CA ALA A 5 -14.33 -11.27 11.41
C ALA A 5 -14.06 -11.85 12.80
N VAL A 6 -14.02 -10.99 13.82
CA VAL A 6 -13.84 -11.44 15.21
C VAL A 6 -15.03 -12.26 15.71
N ALA A 7 -16.25 -11.86 15.35
CA ALA A 7 -17.45 -12.62 15.73
C ALA A 7 -17.49 -14.02 15.07
N GLU A 8 -16.98 -14.16 13.86
CA GLU A 8 -16.95 -15.42 13.10
C GLU A 8 -15.80 -16.33 13.50
N TYR A 9 -14.58 -15.76 13.67
CA TYR A 9 -13.34 -16.53 13.84
C TYR A 9 -12.72 -16.38 15.24
N GLY A 10 -13.30 -15.56 16.12
CA GLY A 10 -12.83 -15.35 17.49
C GLY A 10 -11.60 -14.44 17.63
N ARG A 11 -10.90 -14.13 16.53
CA ARG A 11 -9.65 -13.36 16.53
C ARG A 11 -9.36 -12.71 15.19
N LEU A 12 -8.37 -11.80 15.18
CA LEU A 12 -7.81 -11.19 13.96
C LEU A 12 -6.28 -11.30 14.01
N ASP A 13 -5.69 -12.18 13.22
CA ASP A 13 -4.24 -12.41 13.23
C ASP A 13 -3.49 -11.55 12.23
N MET A 14 -4.11 -11.32 11.07
CA MET A 14 -3.48 -10.64 9.94
C MET A 14 -4.49 -9.70 9.29
N ALA A 15 -4.00 -8.55 8.81
CA ALA A 15 -4.78 -7.63 8.00
C ALA A 15 -3.96 -7.12 6.82
N PHE A 16 -4.58 -7.06 5.63
CA PHE A 16 -3.99 -6.43 4.46
C PHE A 16 -4.89 -5.28 4.00
N ASN A 17 -4.44 -4.05 4.20
CA ASN A 17 -5.13 -2.84 3.81
C ASN A 17 -4.78 -2.49 2.36
N ASN A 18 -5.44 -3.15 1.40
CA ASN A 18 -5.14 -3.09 -0.02
C ASN A 18 -5.98 -2.05 -0.78
N ALA A 19 -7.19 -1.75 -0.33
CA ALA A 19 -8.11 -0.88 -1.05
C ALA A 19 -7.47 0.47 -1.39
N GLY A 20 -7.54 0.84 -2.66
CA GLY A 20 -6.99 2.09 -3.16
C GLY A 20 -7.52 2.44 -4.54
N ILE A 21 -7.45 3.71 -4.88
CA ILE A 21 -7.82 4.23 -6.19
C ILE A 21 -6.71 5.13 -6.73
N GLN A 22 -6.71 5.32 -8.04
CA GLN A 22 -5.99 6.38 -8.72
C GLN A 22 -6.96 7.45 -9.21
N VAL A 23 -6.39 8.60 -9.57
CA VAL A 23 -7.06 9.67 -10.30
C VAL A 23 -6.29 9.94 -11.59
N PRO A 24 -6.92 10.51 -12.62
CA PRO A 24 -6.22 10.85 -13.86
C PRO A 24 -4.96 11.69 -13.58
N PRO A 25 -3.91 11.57 -14.41
CA PRO A 25 -2.75 12.44 -14.31
C PRO A 25 -3.16 13.91 -14.50
N SER A 26 -2.64 14.79 -13.64
CA SER A 26 -2.89 16.23 -13.73
C SER A 26 -1.66 17.01 -13.29
N ASP A 27 -1.43 18.16 -13.90
CA ASP A 27 -0.47 19.11 -13.34
C ASP A 27 -0.90 19.50 -11.93
N ALA A 28 0.05 19.65 -11.02
CA ALA A 28 -0.27 19.90 -9.62
C ALA A 28 -1.05 21.22 -9.38
N ALA A 29 -0.90 22.19 -10.28
CA ALA A 29 -1.64 23.45 -10.24
C ALA A 29 -3.10 23.31 -10.72
N ASP A 30 -3.38 22.30 -11.55
CA ASP A 30 -4.67 22.10 -12.21
C ASP A 30 -5.43 20.89 -11.65
N GLU A 31 -4.90 20.18 -10.65
CA GLU A 31 -5.55 19.04 -10.03
C GLU A 31 -6.91 19.44 -9.41
N PRO A 32 -8.04 18.87 -9.87
CA PRO A 32 -9.34 19.14 -9.27
C PRO A 32 -9.37 18.77 -7.79
N ILE A 33 -9.94 19.65 -6.97
CA ILE A 33 -10.03 19.41 -5.51
C ILE A 33 -10.80 18.11 -5.19
N GLU A 34 -11.78 17.77 -6.01
CA GLU A 34 -12.59 16.56 -5.87
C GLU A 34 -11.75 15.30 -6.04
N ASN A 35 -10.76 15.33 -6.94
CA ASN A 35 -9.81 14.23 -7.13
C ASN A 35 -8.92 14.08 -5.90
N PHE A 36 -8.36 15.19 -5.39
CA PHE A 36 -7.56 15.20 -4.17
C PHE A 36 -8.36 14.67 -2.97
N GLU A 37 -9.59 15.15 -2.77
CA GLU A 37 -10.45 14.70 -1.67
C GLU A 37 -10.78 13.21 -1.80
N ARG A 38 -11.12 12.73 -3.00
CA ARG A 38 -11.48 11.35 -3.28
C ARG A 38 -10.31 10.41 -3.01
N VAL A 39 -9.12 10.72 -3.55
CA VAL A 39 -7.95 9.85 -3.34
C VAL A 39 -7.49 9.87 -1.88
N THR A 40 -7.58 11.01 -1.21
CA THR A 40 -7.29 11.12 0.23
C THR A 40 -8.29 10.32 1.06
N ALA A 41 -9.58 10.39 0.75
CA ALA A 41 -10.62 9.67 1.48
C ALA A 41 -10.41 8.15 1.40
N VAL A 42 -10.08 7.61 0.24
CA VAL A 42 -9.90 6.17 0.06
C VAL A 42 -8.51 5.72 0.53
N ASN A 43 -7.45 6.29 -0.03
CA ASN A 43 -6.09 5.76 0.14
C ASN A 43 -5.48 6.08 1.51
N GLN A 44 -5.79 7.25 2.07
CA GLN A 44 -5.21 7.68 3.34
C GLN A 44 -6.17 7.46 4.51
N ARG A 45 -7.34 8.10 4.50
CA ARG A 45 -8.33 7.98 5.58
C ARG A 45 -8.86 6.54 5.70
N GLY A 46 -9.03 5.84 4.56
CA GLY A 46 -9.47 4.44 4.54
C GLY A 46 -8.49 3.53 5.26
N VAL A 47 -7.19 3.61 4.93
CA VAL A 47 -6.14 2.82 5.60
C VAL A 47 -6.07 3.15 7.09
N TRP A 48 -6.09 4.43 7.47
CA TRP A 48 -6.12 4.83 8.87
C TRP A 48 -7.32 4.26 9.63
N ALA A 49 -8.51 4.30 9.02
CA ALA A 49 -9.73 3.77 9.63
C ALA A 49 -9.66 2.26 9.83
N CYS A 50 -9.13 1.51 8.85
CA CYS A 50 -8.90 0.06 8.98
C CYS A 50 -7.94 -0.23 10.14
N MET A 51 -6.75 0.37 10.12
CA MET A 51 -5.74 0.20 11.16
C MET A 51 -6.30 0.51 12.56
N LYS A 52 -7.10 1.57 12.71
CA LYS A 52 -7.72 1.94 13.98
C LYS A 52 -8.57 0.80 14.58
N HIS A 53 -9.35 0.11 13.77
CA HIS A 53 -10.20 -1.00 14.22
C HIS A 53 -9.42 -2.29 14.42
N GLU A 54 -8.48 -2.58 13.54
CA GLU A 54 -7.59 -3.74 13.61
C GLU A 54 -6.71 -3.69 14.87
N LEU A 55 -6.10 -2.56 15.14
CA LEU A 55 -5.23 -2.34 16.30
C LEU A 55 -5.97 -2.43 17.64
N ARG A 56 -7.25 -2.06 17.70
CA ARG A 56 -8.06 -2.26 18.92
C ARG A 56 -8.15 -3.73 19.28
N VAL A 57 -8.45 -4.58 18.31
CA VAL A 57 -8.56 -6.03 18.50
C VAL A 57 -7.19 -6.64 18.80
N MET A 58 -6.19 -6.37 17.95
CA MET A 58 -4.86 -6.96 18.08
C MET A 58 -4.16 -6.54 19.38
N ARG A 59 -4.40 -5.31 19.85
CA ARG A 59 -3.88 -4.84 21.15
C ARG A 59 -4.38 -5.68 22.31
N ASP A 60 -5.66 -6.00 22.31
CA ASP A 60 -6.28 -6.80 23.37
C ASP A 60 -5.86 -8.29 23.26
N GLN A 61 -5.51 -8.75 22.04
CA GLN A 61 -4.94 -10.07 21.78
C GLN A 61 -3.45 -10.17 22.18
N GLY A 62 -2.71 -9.06 22.21
CA GLY A 62 -1.24 -9.04 22.40
C GLY A 62 -0.45 -9.58 21.22
N SER A 63 -1.06 -9.70 20.04
CA SER A 63 -0.41 -10.19 18.83
C SER A 63 -1.16 -9.77 17.56
N GLY A 64 -0.43 -9.62 16.45
CA GLY A 64 -1.01 -9.34 15.14
C GLY A 64 0.02 -8.91 14.10
N ALA A 65 -0.38 -8.93 12.83
CA ALA A 65 0.41 -8.39 11.73
C ALA A 65 -0.49 -7.59 10.78
N ILE A 66 -0.13 -6.34 10.52
CA ILE A 66 -0.81 -5.47 9.55
C ILE A 66 0.15 -5.16 8.41
N VAL A 67 -0.31 -5.31 7.18
CA VAL A 67 0.39 -4.86 5.98
C VAL A 67 -0.48 -3.83 5.26
N ASN A 68 0.08 -2.66 5.02
CA ASN A 68 -0.60 -1.60 4.26
C ASN A 68 -0.09 -1.59 2.82
N CYS A 69 -0.97 -1.34 1.86
CA CYS A 69 -0.59 -1.19 0.47
C CYS A 69 -0.28 0.28 0.15
N SER A 70 1.03 0.60 0.09
CA SER A 70 1.50 1.87 -0.43
C SER A 70 1.64 1.78 -1.97
N SER A 71 2.76 2.20 -2.52
CA SER A 71 3.12 2.19 -3.94
C SER A 71 4.60 2.54 -4.06
N LEU A 72 5.23 2.29 -5.21
CA LEU A 72 6.48 2.96 -5.56
C LEU A 72 6.34 4.49 -5.39
N GLY A 73 5.17 5.06 -5.72
CA GLY A 73 4.84 6.47 -5.51
C GLY A 73 4.69 6.91 -4.05
N GLY A 74 4.89 6.02 -3.08
CA GLY A 74 5.10 6.34 -1.68
C GLY A 74 6.59 6.48 -1.32
N LEU A 75 7.49 6.09 -2.22
CA LEU A 75 8.94 6.13 -2.05
C LEU A 75 9.58 7.23 -2.90
N VAL A 76 9.05 7.45 -4.10
CA VAL A 76 9.57 8.44 -5.07
C VAL A 76 8.45 9.32 -5.60
N GLY A 77 8.81 10.45 -6.21
CA GLY A 77 7.88 11.35 -6.90
C GLY A 77 7.89 11.09 -8.41
N LEU A 78 6.71 11.11 -9.03
CA LEU A 78 6.56 11.14 -10.49
C LEU A 78 5.73 12.37 -10.87
N PRO A 79 5.98 12.98 -12.04
CA PRO A 79 5.19 14.10 -12.54
C PRO A 79 3.69 13.76 -12.61
N GLN A 80 2.83 14.76 -12.44
CA GLN A 80 1.38 14.66 -12.59
C GLN A 80 0.67 13.68 -11.63
N ARG A 81 1.30 13.36 -10.49
CA ARG A 81 0.78 12.37 -9.51
C ARG A 81 0.78 12.91 -8.07
N ALA A 82 0.85 14.22 -7.87
CA ALA A 82 1.05 14.82 -6.55
C ALA A 82 0.00 14.37 -5.53
N ALA A 83 -1.29 14.42 -5.87
CA ALA A 83 -2.37 14.01 -4.98
C ALA A 83 -2.27 12.52 -4.59
N TYR A 84 -2.12 11.64 -5.58
CA TYR A 84 -1.99 10.20 -5.33
C TYR A 84 -0.74 9.85 -4.52
N HIS A 85 0.44 10.36 -4.94
CA HIS A 85 1.70 10.09 -4.24
C HIS A 85 1.69 10.63 -2.81
N GLY A 86 1.09 11.79 -2.59
CA GLY A 86 0.90 12.34 -1.25
C GLY A 86 0.18 11.35 -0.32
N THR A 87 -0.89 10.69 -0.79
CA THR A 87 -1.59 9.69 0.01
C THR A 87 -0.73 8.45 0.26
N LYS A 88 0.08 8.02 -0.71
CA LYS A 88 0.95 6.83 -0.57
C LYS A 88 2.14 7.07 0.35
N HIS A 89 2.70 8.28 0.36
CA HIS A 89 3.66 8.71 1.38
C HIS A 89 3.02 8.77 2.78
N ALA A 90 1.79 9.27 2.89
CA ALA A 90 1.06 9.29 4.15
C ALA A 90 0.84 7.87 4.72
N VAL A 91 0.56 6.87 3.88
CA VAL A 91 0.46 5.46 4.28
C VAL A 91 1.76 4.98 4.91
N LEU A 92 2.92 5.31 4.32
CA LEU A 92 4.23 4.95 4.90
C LEU A 92 4.48 5.66 6.23
N GLY A 93 4.11 6.95 6.34
CA GLY A 93 4.20 7.68 7.60
C GLY A 93 3.37 7.03 8.72
N MET A 94 2.12 6.70 8.43
CA MET A 94 1.24 5.99 9.37
C MET A 94 1.79 4.60 9.74
N THR A 95 2.30 3.85 8.76
CA THR A 95 2.91 2.53 8.96
C THR A 95 4.10 2.59 9.91
N LYS A 96 4.99 3.54 9.71
CA LYS A 96 6.19 3.74 10.56
C LYS A 96 5.79 4.10 12.00
N SER A 97 4.93 5.11 12.17
CA SER A 97 4.53 5.59 13.48
C SER A 97 3.80 4.51 14.28
N ALA A 98 2.78 3.88 13.69
CA ALA A 98 2.06 2.81 14.34
C ALA A 98 2.93 1.56 14.56
N GLY A 99 3.84 1.25 13.63
CA GLY A 99 4.80 0.15 13.76
C GLY A 99 5.66 0.28 15.02
N VAL A 100 6.26 1.45 15.24
CA VAL A 100 7.07 1.73 16.43
C VAL A 100 6.22 1.70 17.71
N GLU A 101 5.03 2.28 17.68
CA GLU A 101 4.13 2.35 18.84
C GLU A 101 3.65 0.98 19.31
N TYR A 102 3.32 0.08 18.36
CA TYR A 102 2.68 -1.20 18.66
C TYR A 102 3.63 -2.40 18.71
N ALA A 103 4.89 -2.25 18.27
CA ALA A 103 5.89 -3.32 18.35
C ALA A 103 6.08 -3.90 19.77
N PRO A 104 6.16 -3.07 20.85
CA PRO A 104 6.26 -3.59 22.22
C PRO A 104 5.03 -4.37 22.68
N ARG A 105 3.93 -4.27 21.94
CA ARG A 105 2.65 -4.97 22.22
C ARG A 105 2.48 -6.24 21.38
N GLY A 106 3.55 -6.70 20.71
CA GLY A 106 3.51 -7.91 19.88
C GLY A 106 2.83 -7.75 18.52
N ILE A 107 2.62 -6.51 18.04
CA ILE A 107 1.93 -6.23 16.77
C ILE A 107 2.95 -5.64 15.79
N ARG A 108 3.07 -6.25 14.61
CA ARG A 108 3.95 -5.77 13.54
C ARG A 108 3.14 -5.06 12.47
N ILE A 109 3.61 -3.89 12.07
CA ILE A 109 2.95 -3.09 11.03
C ILE A 109 3.98 -2.72 9.99
N ASN A 110 3.73 -3.12 8.75
CA ASN A 110 4.61 -2.88 7.62
C ASN A 110 3.79 -2.44 6.40
N ALA A 111 4.45 -2.08 5.32
CA ALA A 111 3.81 -1.78 4.05
C ALA A 111 4.54 -2.49 2.91
N VAL A 112 3.81 -2.81 1.86
CA VAL A 112 4.36 -3.12 0.54
C VAL A 112 4.25 -1.89 -0.35
N CYS A 113 5.22 -1.71 -1.23
CA CYS A 113 5.29 -0.63 -2.20
C CYS A 113 5.36 -1.25 -3.62
N PRO A 114 4.22 -1.66 -4.19
CA PRO A 114 4.20 -2.26 -5.51
C PRO A 114 4.64 -1.27 -6.60
N GLY A 115 5.34 -1.79 -7.62
CA GLY A 115 5.55 -1.13 -8.90
C GLY A 115 4.28 -1.15 -9.75
N THR A 116 4.46 -1.17 -11.08
CA THR A 116 3.35 -1.32 -12.01
C THR A 116 3.02 -2.81 -12.15
N ILE A 117 1.86 -3.18 -11.66
CA ILE A 117 1.38 -4.57 -11.56
C ILE A 117 0.27 -4.79 -12.58
N ASP A 118 0.29 -5.92 -13.27
CA ASP A 118 -0.75 -6.34 -14.20
C ASP A 118 -2.07 -6.56 -13.45
N THR A 119 -2.93 -5.56 -13.53
CA THR A 119 -4.22 -5.50 -12.84
C THR A 119 -5.24 -4.72 -13.69
N PRO A 120 -6.55 -4.90 -13.48
CA PRO A 120 -7.56 -4.09 -14.15
C PRO A 120 -7.32 -2.58 -14.01
N MET A 121 -6.89 -2.10 -12.85
CA MET A 121 -6.57 -0.68 -12.62
C MET A 121 -5.48 -0.15 -13.57
N VAL A 122 -4.45 -0.95 -13.85
CA VAL A 122 -3.35 -0.58 -14.76
C VAL A 122 -3.82 -0.73 -16.21
N ALA A 123 -4.58 -1.77 -16.54
CA ALA A 123 -5.17 -1.95 -17.86
C ALA A 123 -6.05 -0.74 -18.24
N ASP A 124 -6.97 -0.34 -17.36
CA ASP A 124 -7.85 0.83 -17.56
C ASP A 124 -7.03 2.13 -17.71
N MET A 125 -5.96 2.29 -16.91
CA MET A 125 -5.10 3.48 -16.96
C MET A 125 -4.32 3.58 -18.27
N LEU A 126 -3.97 2.45 -18.88
CA LEU A 126 -3.10 2.37 -20.06
C LEU A 126 -3.87 2.04 -21.34
N GLU A 127 -5.21 1.98 -21.28
CA GLU A 127 -6.04 1.71 -22.43
C GLU A 127 -5.75 2.72 -23.57
N GLY A 128 -5.34 2.21 -24.73
CA GLY A 128 -4.97 3.04 -25.88
C GLY A 128 -3.64 3.79 -25.77
N GLN A 129 -2.81 3.54 -24.74
CA GLN A 129 -1.55 4.25 -24.48
C GLN A 129 -0.33 3.32 -24.57
N ALA A 130 -0.09 2.74 -25.74
CA ALA A 130 1.02 1.81 -25.96
C ALA A 130 2.41 2.42 -25.64
N ASP A 131 2.61 3.71 -25.94
CA ASP A 131 3.87 4.42 -25.67
C ASP A 131 4.09 4.58 -24.14
N ALA A 132 3.04 4.87 -23.37
CA ALA A 132 3.12 4.96 -21.92
C ALA A 132 3.46 3.60 -21.29
N MET A 133 2.91 2.51 -21.81
CA MET A 133 3.27 1.16 -21.41
C MET A 133 4.75 0.88 -21.69
N ALA A 134 5.25 1.21 -22.88
CA ALA A 134 6.65 1.00 -23.23
C ALA A 134 7.60 1.79 -22.32
N GLU A 135 7.24 2.99 -21.91
CA GLU A 135 8.05 3.80 -21.00
C GLU A 135 8.07 3.20 -19.59
N ILE A 136 6.93 2.79 -19.06
CA ILE A 136 6.84 2.07 -17.76
C ILE A 136 7.73 0.82 -17.76
N MET A 137 7.74 0.08 -18.87
CA MET A 137 8.56 -1.12 -19.03
C MET A 137 10.06 -0.83 -19.01
N LYS A 138 10.50 0.34 -19.45
CA LYS A 138 11.91 0.75 -19.36
C LYS A 138 12.31 1.14 -17.94
N GLU A 139 11.41 1.81 -17.21
CA GLU A 139 11.67 2.26 -15.85
C GLU A 139 11.69 1.11 -14.86
N GLN A 140 10.93 0.04 -15.06
CA GLN A 140 11.04 -1.19 -14.29
C GLN A 140 12.22 -2.04 -14.78
N SER A 141 13.33 -2.09 -14.02
CA SER A 141 14.57 -2.77 -14.42
C SER A 141 14.38 -4.23 -14.84
N ILE A 142 13.35 -4.91 -14.31
CA ILE A 142 13.00 -6.28 -14.67
C ILE A 142 12.40 -6.40 -16.10
N GLY A 143 11.99 -5.29 -16.72
CA GLY A 143 11.49 -5.23 -18.10
C GLY A 143 10.12 -5.88 -18.34
N ARG A 144 9.29 -6.01 -17.30
CA ARG A 144 7.91 -6.52 -17.38
C ARG A 144 7.03 -5.96 -16.28
N LEU A 145 5.72 -6.05 -16.45
CA LEU A 145 4.80 -5.80 -15.33
C LEU A 145 4.97 -6.86 -14.22
N GLY A 146 4.77 -6.43 -12.99
CA GLY A 146 4.66 -7.36 -11.86
C GLY A 146 3.34 -8.14 -11.92
N ARG A 147 3.30 -9.30 -11.27
CA ARG A 147 2.06 -10.06 -11.09
C ARG A 147 1.51 -9.86 -9.68
N ALA A 148 0.19 -9.94 -9.54
CA ALA A 148 -0.48 -9.81 -8.24
C ALA A 148 0.06 -10.81 -7.20
N GLU A 149 0.40 -12.03 -7.62
CA GLU A 149 0.96 -13.09 -6.77
C GLU A 149 2.34 -12.71 -6.21
N GLU A 150 3.14 -11.91 -6.93
CA GLU A 150 4.45 -11.46 -6.46
C GLU A 150 4.30 -10.48 -5.29
N VAL A 151 3.29 -9.60 -5.35
CA VAL A 151 2.94 -8.73 -4.22
C VAL A 151 2.34 -9.52 -3.07
N ALA A 152 1.43 -10.48 -3.36
CA ALA A 152 0.81 -11.33 -2.36
C ALA A 152 1.84 -12.16 -1.57
N ALA A 153 2.87 -12.69 -2.25
CA ALA A 153 3.96 -13.41 -1.59
C ALA A 153 4.71 -12.54 -0.56
N ALA A 154 4.98 -11.28 -0.91
CA ALA A 154 5.60 -10.31 0.01
C ALA A 154 4.69 -10.00 1.22
N VAL A 155 3.39 -9.83 0.99
CA VAL A 155 2.39 -9.62 2.05
C VAL A 155 2.35 -10.80 3.00
N LEU A 156 2.27 -12.02 2.47
CA LEU A 156 2.23 -13.25 3.28
C LEU A 156 3.52 -13.41 4.10
N TRP A 157 4.68 -13.12 3.52
CA TRP A 157 5.94 -13.14 4.26
C TRP A 157 5.94 -12.10 5.39
N LEU A 158 5.55 -10.86 5.12
CA LEU A 158 5.45 -9.81 6.14
C LEU A 158 4.46 -10.17 7.26
N CYS A 159 3.42 -10.94 6.98
CA CYS A 159 2.49 -11.44 7.98
C CYS A 159 3.04 -12.64 8.78
N SER A 160 4.00 -13.39 8.23
CA SER A 160 4.53 -14.62 8.84
C SER A 160 5.55 -14.36 9.96
N SER A 161 5.89 -15.42 10.71
CA SER A 161 6.97 -15.41 11.70
C SER A 161 8.36 -15.17 11.08
N GLY A 162 8.53 -15.43 9.78
CA GLY A 162 9.77 -15.11 9.04
C GLY A 162 10.13 -13.64 9.03
N ALA A 163 9.14 -12.74 9.24
CA ALA A 163 9.33 -11.30 9.33
C ALA A 163 9.24 -10.78 10.79
N SER A 164 9.55 -11.62 11.79
CA SER A 164 9.38 -11.28 13.20
C SER A 164 10.20 -10.07 13.69
N PHE A 165 11.27 -9.71 12.99
CA PHE A 165 12.13 -8.56 13.30
C PHE A 165 11.94 -7.39 12.31
N VAL A 166 10.85 -7.40 11.51
CA VAL A 166 10.57 -6.38 10.50
C VAL A 166 9.42 -5.50 10.96
N ILE A 167 9.72 -4.22 11.24
CA ILE A 167 8.79 -3.23 11.78
C ILE A 167 8.89 -1.93 10.98
N GLY A 168 7.76 -1.39 10.56
CA GLY A 168 7.68 -0.07 9.92
C GLY A 168 8.30 0.03 8.53
N VAL A 169 8.61 -1.10 7.89
CA VAL A 169 9.22 -1.08 6.56
C VAL A 169 8.18 -0.74 5.48
N GLY A 170 8.59 0.03 4.48
CA GLY A 170 7.95 0.08 3.17
C GLY A 170 8.75 -0.78 2.21
N LEU A 171 8.32 -2.02 2.00
CA LEU A 171 9.02 -3.00 1.18
C LEU A 171 8.74 -2.78 -0.32
N PRO A 172 9.71 -2.36 -1.14
CA PRO A 172 9.52 -2.29 -2.58
C PRO A 172 9.27 -3.67 -3.18
N VAL A 173 8.23 -3.78 -4.02
CA VAL A 173 7.93 -4.95 -4.86
C VAL A 173 7.66 -4.40 -6.25
N ASP A 174 8.69 -3.83 -6.88
CA ASP A 174 8.57 -2.86 -7.97
C ASP A 174 9.45 -3.18 -9.19
N GLY A 175 10.03 -4.38 -9.22
CA GLY A 175 10.90 -4.79 -10.34
C GLY A 175 12.16 -3.96 -10.50
N GLY A 176 12.63 -3.32 -9.41
CA GLY A 176 13.83 -2.48 -9.40
C GLY A 176 13.59 -1.02 -9.79
N PHE A 177 12.34 -0.57 -9.89
CA PHE A 177 12.00 0.82 -10.25
C PHE A 177 12.63 1.84 -9.29
N THR A 178 12.61 1.59 -8.00
CA THR A 178 13.13 2.53 -6.98
C THR A 178 14.58 2.25 -6.56
N ALA A 179 15.29 1.37 -7.25
CA ALA A 179 16.66 0.96 -6.90
C ALA A 179 17.75 1.85 -7.53
N HIS A 180 17.39 2.86 -8.32
CA HIS A 180 18.32 3.78 -9.02
C HIS A 180 17.92 5.23 -8.87
#